data_f5f206e311945e20ba4a33b9d80c8787
#
_entry.id   f5f206e311945e20ba4a33b9d80c8787
#
_cell.length_a   1.000
_cell.length_b   1.000
_cell.length_c   1.000
_cell.angle_alpha   90.00
_cell.angle_beta   90.00
_cell.angle_gamma   90.00
#
_symmetry.space_group_name_H-M   'P 1'
#
loop_
_entity.id
_entity.type
_entity.pdbx_description
1 polymer ?
#
loop_
_entity_poly.entity_id
_entity_poly.type
_entity_poly.pdbx_seq_one_letter_code
_entity_poly.pdbx_strand_id
1 'polypeptide(L)'
;VAGAASPIGPIARITITANAIGPESEGCTTYVLTREQVRAFFRKAILISGSQQHDFFMHGSCAAQGTVTTRYDTWKWEIRSLGTATITASNGEIFRLADPGQESPLGDEGRGSQP
;
A
#
# COMPACT_ATOMS: atom_id res chain seq x y z
N VAL A 1 -0.38 -4.80 -14.19
CA VAL A 1 0.94 -4.18 -14.06
C VAL A 1 1.91 -5.20 -13.46
N ALA A 2 3.09 -5.25 -13.99
CA ALA A 2 4.13 -6.10 -13.46
C ALA A 2 5.01 -5.28 -12.52
N GLY A 3 5.46 -5.88 -11.44
CA GLY A 3 6.33 -5.22 -10.49
C GLY A 3 7.18 -6.23 -9.76
N ALA A 4 8.21 -5.74 -9.08
CA ALA A 4 9.11 -6.59 -8.31
C ALA A 4 8.48 -6.91 -6.96
N ALA A 5 8.99 -7.96 -6.31
CA ALA A 5 8.57 -8.28 -4.96
C ALA A 5 8.95 -7.14 -4.01
N SER A 6 8.21 -7.04 -2.90
CA SER A 6 8.51 -6.04 -1.87
C SER A 6 9.92 -6.27 -1.31
N PRO A 7 10.67 -5.19 -1.01
CA PRO A 7 12.03 -5.33 -0.49
C PRO A 7 12.09 -5.73 0.98
N ILE A 8 10.98 -5.74 1.70
CA ILE A 8 11.03 -5.92 3.15
C ILE A 8 11.25 -7.36 3.61
N GLY A 9 10.90 -8.34 2.77
CA GLY A 9 11.05 -9.75 3.13
C GLY A 9 10.07 -10.19 4.21
N PRO A 10 10.35 -11.32 4.87
CA PRO A 10 9.48 -11.82 5.92
C PRO A 10 9.39 -10.86 7.10
N ILE A 11 8.18 -10.68 7.62
CA ILE A 11 7.91 -9.73 8.68
C ILE A 11 8.01 -10.39 10.04
N ALA A 12 8.79 -9.78 10.95
CA ALA A 12 8.91 -10.24 12.33
C ALA A 12 7.88 -9.57 13.25
N ARG A 13 7.57 -8.29 13.03
CA ARG A 13 6.66 -7.55 13.89
C ARG A 13 5.94 -6.47 13.12
N ILE A 14 4.67 -6.28 13.43
CA ILE A 14 3.84 -5.22 12.87
C ILE A 14 3.29 -4.38 14.01
N THR A 15 3.44 -3.06 13.92
CA THR A 15 2.83 -2.13 14.85
C THR A 15 1.97 -1.16 14.06
N ILE A 16 0.73 -0.96 14.49
CA ILE A 16 -0.17 0.02 13.88
C ILE A 16 -0.19 1.24 14.80
N THR A 17 0.28 2.37 14.29
CA THR A 17 0.38 3.59 15.10
C THR A 17 -0.80 4.52 14.89
N ALA A 18 -1.48 4.43 13.76
CA ALA A 18 -2.66 5.26 13.48
C ALA A 18 -3.56 4.56 12.48
N ASN A 19 -4.86 4.66 12.71
CA ASN A 19 -5.88 4.14 11.82
C ASN A 19 -6.85 5.26 11.47
N ALA A 20 -7.75 5.01 10.54
CA ALA A 20 -8.85 5.91 10.21
C ALA A 20 -8.37 7.33 9.84
N ILE A 21 -7.26 7.41 9.13
CA ILE A 21 -6.70 8.69 8.70
C ILE A 21 -7.41 9.14 7.42
N GLY A 22 -7.91 10.37 7.41
CA GLY A 22 -8.53 10.95 6.22
C GLY A 22 -9.89 11.54 6.52
N PRO A 23 -10.54 12.13 5.51
CA PRO A 23 -11.80 12.84 5.71
C PRO A 23 -12.94 11.92 6.14
N GLU A 24 -13.70 12.37 7.13
CA GLU A 24 -14.89 11.64 7.57
C GLU A 24 -15.89 11.52 6.43
N SER A 25 -15.97 12.54 5.59
CA SER A 25 -16.89 12.55 4.44
C SER A 25 -16.57 11.46 3.42
N GLU A 26 -15.34 10.93 3.46
CA GLU A 26 -14.93 9.84 2.57
C GLU A 26 -15.03 8.48 3.26
N GLY A 27 -15.63 8.43 4.44
CA GLY A 27 -15.81 7.17 5.18
C GLY A 27 -14.55 6.68 5.89
N CYS A 28 -13.57 7.53 6.08
CA CYS A 28 -12.27 7.09 6.61
C CYS A 28 -12.33 6.68 8.07
N THR A 29 -13.35 7.07 8.82
CA THR A 29 -13.50 6.65 10.21
C THR A 29 -13.64 5.13 10.35
N THR A 30 -14.08 4.45 9.31
CA THR A 30 -14.21 3.00 9.32
C THR A 30 -13.02 2.28 8.68
N TYR A 31 -12.05 3.03 8.18
CA TYR A 31 -10.87 2.43 7.57
C TYR A 31 -9.87 2.07 8.66
N VAL A 32 -10.06 0.89 9.23
CA VAL A 32 -9.24 0.39 10.34
C VAL A 32 -8.64 -0.93 9.91
N LEU A 33 -7.32 -1.01 9.93
CA LEU A 33 -6.60 -2.22 9.56
C LEU A 33 -6.18 -2.99 10.80
N THR A 34 -6.25 -4.31 10.72
CA THR A 34 -5.70 -5.20 11.73
C THR A 34 -4.27 -5.59 11.31
N ARG A 35 -3.50 -6.11 12.25
CA ARG A 35 -2.16 -6.61 11.93
C ARG A 35 -2.19 -7.71 10.88
N GLU A 36 -3.21 -8.57 10.91
CA GLU A 36 -3.35 -9.62 9.90
C GLU A 36 -3.60 -9.05 8.51
N GLN A 37 -4.40 -7.99 8.43
CA GLN A 37 -4.64 -7.33 7.15
C GLN A 37 -3.39 -6.66 6.62
N VAL A 38 -2.59 -6.03 7.50
CA VAL A 38 -1.34 -5.43 7.11
C VAL A 38 -0.37 -6.50 6.60
N ARG A 39 -0.27 -7.62 7.32
CA ARG A 39 0.60 -8.73 6.91
C ARG A 39 0.16 -9.29 5.56
N ALA A 40 -1.15 -9.46 5.36
CA ALA A 40 -1.68 -9.97 4.11
C ALA A 40 -1.39 -9.01 2.96
N PHE A 41 -1.50 -7.71 3.20
CA PHE A 41 -1.16 -6.72 2.18
C PHE A 41 0.29 -6.87 1.74
N PHE A 42 1.23 -6.90 2.68
CA PHE A 42 2.64 -6.98 2.34
C PHE A 42 3.02 -8.30 1.69
N ARG A 43 2.26 -9.36 1.96
CA ARG A 43 2.54 -10.66 1.34
C ARG A 43 2.32 -10.64 -0.17
N LYS A 44 1.33 -9.88 -0.63
CA LYS A 44 0.99 -9.85 -2.04
C LYS A 44 1.38 -8.57 -2.77
N ALA A 45 1.78 -7.53 -2.03
CA ALA A 45 2.11 -6.25 -2.63
C ALA A 45 3.34 -6.34 -3.50
N ILE A 46 3.33 -5.59 -4.59
CA ILE A 46 4.45 -5.49 -5.51
C ILE A 46 5.03 -4.08 -5.48
N LEU A 47 6.30 -3.98 -5.80
CA LEU A 47 6.99 -2.70 -5.89
C LEU A 47 6.61 -2.05 -7.22
N ILE A 48 6.21 -0.79 -7.16
CA ILE A 48 5.82 -0.05 -8.36
C ILE A 48 6.55 1.30 -8.42
N SER A 49 6.60 1.88 -9.61
CA SER A 49 7.12 3.23 -9.79
C SER A 49 6.04 4.26 -9.53
N GLY A 50 6.42 5.53 -9.40
CA GLY A 50 5.44 6.61 -9.27
C GLY A 50 4.51 6.71 -10.45
N SER A 51 5.01 6.50 -11.68
CA SER A 51 4.15 6.55 -12.85
C SER A 51 3.21 5.35 -12.90
N GLN A 52 3.65 4.16 -12.50
CA GLN A 52 2.76 3.01 -12.42
C GLN A 52 1.66 3.26 -11.40
N GLN A 53 2.00 3.86 -10.26
CA GLN A 53 1.00 4.19 -9.24
C GLN A 53 -0.05 5.14 -9.81
N HIS A 54 0.39 6.18 -10.50
CA HIS A 54 -0.51 7.18 -11.06
C HIS A 54 -1.39 6.59 -12.17
N ASP A 55 -0.81 5.77 -13.05
CA ASP A 55 -1.50 5.31 -14.26
C ASP A 55 -2.39 4.10 -14.04
N PHE A 56 -2.05 3.24 -13.09
CA PHE A 56 -2.74 1.96 -12.94
C PHE A 56 -3.47 1.77 -11.61
N PHE A 57 -3.27 2.65 -10.64
CA PHE A 57 -3.88 2.51 -9.32
C PHE A 57 -4.58 3.79 -8.92
N MET A 58 -5.71 3.65 -8.23
CA MET A 58 -6.44 4.80 -7.72
C MET A 58 -5.83 5.24 -6.40
N HIS A 59 -5.84 6.56 -6.16
CA HIS A 59 -5.33 7.12 -4.92
C HIS A 59 -6.44 7.11 -3.87
N GLY A 60 -6.32 6.26 -2.87
CA GLY A 60 -7.33 6.18 -1.81
C GLY A 60 -7.26 7.34 -0.85
N SER A 61 -8.43 7.79 -0.40
CA SER A 61 -8.54 8.92 0.51
C SER A 61 -8.18 8.57 1.95
N CYS A 62 -8.30 7.31 2.30
CA CYS A 62 -8.13 6.86 3.69
C CYS A 62 -6.81 6.15 3.86
N ALA A 63 -6.23 6.23 5.06
CA ALA A 63 -4.93 5.63 5.32
C ALA A 63 -4.85 5.06 6.73
N ALA A 64 -3.92 4.14 6.91
CA ALA A 64 -3.45 3.69 8.21
C ALA A 64 -1.93 3.70 8.16
N GLN A 65 -1.30 3.88 9.30
CA GLN A 65 0.15 4.01 9.39
C GLN A 65 0.69 3.14 10.51
N GLY A 66 1.95 2.78 10.39
CA GLY A 66 2.61 2.02 11.43
C GLY A 66 4.05 1.73 11.07
N THR A 67 4.60 0.71 11.74
CA THR A 67 5.94 0.22 11.45
C THR A 67 5.90 -1.28 11.23
N VAL A 68 6.90 -1.77 10.54
CA VAL A 68 7.10 -3.19 10.35
C VAL A 68 8.58 -3.47 10.52
N THR A 69 8.90 -4.48 11.32
CA THR A 69 10.28 -4.89 11.56
C THR A 69 10.56 -6.17 10.80
N THR A 70 11.64 -6.16 10.03
CA THR A 70 12.12 -7.33 9.31
C THR A 70 13.59 -7.52 9.67
N ARG A 71 14.22 -8.58 9.13
CA ARG A 71 15.64 -8.82 9.37
C ARG A 71 16.54 -7.73 8.77
N TYR A 72 16.00 -6.94 7.84
CA TYR A 72 16.79 -5.92 7.14
C TYR A 72 16.66 -4.54 7.76
N ASP A 73 15.52 -4.21 8.35
CA ASP A 73 15.28 -2.85 8.81
C ASP A 73 13.99 -2.78 9.63
N THR A 74 13.74 -1.62 10.22
CA THR A 74 12.42 -1.22 10.70
C THR A 74 11.91 -0.17 9.74
N TRP A 75 10.80 -0.48 9.10
CA TRP A 75 10.21 0.33 8.04
C TRP A 75 8.98 1.03 8.56
N LYS A 76 8.78 2.28 8.15
CA LYS A 76 7.51 2.96 8.38
C LYS A 76 6.63 2.71 7.19
N TRP A 77 5.37 2.37 7.43
CA TRP A 77 4.43 2.12 6.34
C TRP A 77 3.22 3.02 6.44
N GLU A 78 2.65 3.34 5.29
CA GLU A 78 1.35 3.97 5.17
C GLU A 78 0.59 3.21 4.10
N ILE A 79 -0.49 2.54 4.49
CA ILE A 79 -1.34 1.80 3.56
C ILE A 79 -2.61 2.62 3.35
N ARG A 80 -2.93 2.86 2.09
CA ARG A 80 -4.13 3.61 1.73
C ARG A 80 -5.22 2.68 1.25
N SER A 81 -6.46 3.15 1.37
CA SER A 81 -7.58 2.47 0.74
C SER A 81 -7.32 2.40 -0.77
N LEU A 82 -7.93 1.41 -1.44
CA LEU A 82 -7.74 1.13 -2.86
C LEU A 82 -6.36 0.55 -3.20
N GLY A 83 -5.63 0.08 -2.20
CA GLY A 83 -4.54 -0.87 -2.41
C GLY A 83 -3.17 -0.32 -2.72
N THR A 84 -2.90 0.96 -2.43
CA THR A 84 -1.55 1.50 -2.57
C THR A 84 -0.91 1.74 -1.20
N ALA A 85 0.41 1.78 -1.16
CA ALA A 85 1.13 2.01 0.07
C ALA A 85 2.51 2.58 -0.21
N THR A 86 3.09 3.18 0.82
CA THR A 86 4.50 3.54 0.82
C THR A 86 5.17 2.90 2.02
N ILE A 87 6.44 2.54 1.88
CA ILE A 87 7.28 2.15 3.00
C ILE A 87 8.53 3.03 2.96
N THR A 88 8.98 3.42 4.15
CA THR A 88 10.17 4.26 4.28
C THR A 88 11.18 3.53 5.14
N ALA A 89 12.36 3.31 4.59
CA ALA A 89 13.45 2.67 5.30
C ALA A 89 14.05 3.63 6.33
N SER A 90 14.85 3.10 7.25
CA SER A 90 15.46 3.91 8.29
C SER A 90 16.41 4.98 7.72
N ASN A 91 16.96 4.75 6.52
CA ASN A 91 17.81 5.73 5.85
C ASN A 91 17.02 6.80 5.08
N GLY A 92 15.70 6.78 5.14
CA GLY A 92 14.84 7.74 4.46
C GLY A 92 14.41 7.37 3.06
N GLU A 93 14.89 6.26 2.53
CA GLU A 93 14.50 5.82 1.20
C GLU A 93 13.05 5.36 1.19
N ILE A 94 12.28 5.80 0.19
CA ILE A 94 10.85 5.55 0.09
C ILE A 94 10.58 4.61 -1.09
N PHE A 95 9.78 3.58 -0.83
CA PHE A 95 9.36 2.64 -1.87
C PHE A 95 7.84 2.68 -1.97
N ARG A 96 7.32 2.59 -3.19
CA ARG A 96 5.88 2.53 -3.45
C ARG A 96 5.47 1.10 -3.74
N LEU A 97 4.37 0.69 -3.11
CA LEU A 97 3.84 -0.66 -3.24
C LEU A 97 2.38 -0.61 -3.64
N ALA A 98 1.91 -1.67 -4.24
CA ALA A 98 0.49 -1.80 -4.58
C ALA A 98 0.06 -3.25 -4.52
N ASP A 99 -1.22 -3.44 -4.21
CA ASP A 99 -1.88 -4.75 -4.31
C ASP A 99 -2.29 -4.91 -5.78
N PRO A 100 -1.70 -5.84 -6.51
CA PRO A 100 -2.02 -5.99 -7.92
C PRO A 100 -3.49 -6.31 -8.19
N GLY A 101 -4.22 -6.84 -7.20
CA GLY A 101 -5.65 -7.08 -7.32
C GLY A 101 -6.48 -5.81 -7.39
N GLN A 102 -5.89 -4.66 -7.05
CA GLN A 102 -6.57 -3.37 -7.08
C GLN A 102 -6.20 -2.52 -8.30
N GLU A 103 -5.50 -3.11 -9.26
CA GLU A 103 -5.11 -2.41 -10.47
C GLU A 103 -6.35 -1.88 -11.20
N SER A 104 -6.32 -0.61 -11.61
CA SER A 104 -7.45 0.03 -12.26
C SER A 104 -7.64 -0.49 -13.68
N PRO A 105 -8.86 -0.88 -14.06
CA PRO A 105 -9.13 -1.24 -15.45
C PRO A 105 -8.88 -0.11 -16.42
N LEU A 106 -8.99 1.15 -15.96
CA LEU A 106 -8.74 2.28 -16.84
C LEU A 106 -7.28 2.35 -17.27
N GLY A 107 -6.36 2.00 -16.38
CA GLY A 107 -4.98 1.95 -16.75
C GLY A 107 -4.74 0.92 -17.82
N ASP A 108 -5.53 -0.15 -17.71
CA ASP A 108 -5.37 -1.21 -18.59
C ASP A 108 -5.93 -0.91 -19.88
N GLU A 109 -6.89 -0.24 -20.07
CA GLU A 109 -7.48 -0.10 -21.16
C GLU A 109 -7.35 0.96 -21.65
N GLY A 110 -6.84 1.53 -20.81
CA GLY A 110 -6.93 2.40 -21.56
C GLY A 110 -7.91 1.99 -22.49
N ARG A 111 -8.40 1.12 -22.49
CA ARG A 111 -9.10 0.59 -23.29
C ARG A 111 -10.37 0.51 -22.98
N GLY A 112 -10.65 0.84 -22.50
CA GLY A 112 -11.80 0.88 -22.41
C GLY A 112 -12.58 -0.19 -22.20
N SER A 113 -12.64 -0.72 -22.20
CA SER A 113 -13.22 -1.52 -22.04
C SER A 113 -13.75 -1.86 -21.16
N GLN A 114 -14.15 -1.81 -21.07
CA GLN A 114 -14.54 -2.13 -20.46
C GLN A 114 -15.19 -2.57 -20.29
N PRO A 115 -15.51 -2.90 -20.11
CA PRO A 115 -16.27 -3.48 -19.98
C PRO A 115 -16.84 -3.39 -19.91
#